data_c63acde2c7beabb7cdbff0d89150bd1b
#
_entry.id   c63acde2c7beabb7cdbff0d89150bd1b
#
_cell.length_a   1.000
_cell.length_b   1.000
_cell.length_c   1.000
_cell.angle_alpha   90.00
_cell.angle_beta   90.00
_cell.angle_gamma   90.00
#
_symmetry.space_group_name_H-M   'P 1'
#
loop_
_entity.id
_entity.type
_entity.pdbx_description
1 polymer ?
#
loop_
_entity_poly.entity_id
_entity_poly.type
_entity_poly.pdbx_seq_one_letter_code
_entity_poly.pdbx_strand_id
1 'polypeptide(L)'
;SGGPGAAETGTLAIMAGGDPVAIAKIAPIMRHLGRFTHMGAIGAGQATKLVNQTLVLTNYCVMAEALRLAEAYGVDARKVPEALATGHAGSNLLPVLFERMIARDFTPKGYARQVLKDLEMLNSAAKEQHLAMPMSAQALTLFRMLVASGKSELDGAAIVTLLPEPVSRA
;
A
#
# COMPACT_ATOMS: atom_id res chain seq x y z
N SER A 1 1.03 -0.48 11.43
CA SER A 1 0.47 -0.32 10.08
C SER A 1 -1.04 -0.11 10.15
N GLY A 2 -1.63 0.60 9.13
CA GLY A 2 -3.06 0.91 9.12
C GLY A 2 -3.36 2.42 9.02
N GLY A 3 -2.35 3.27 9.13
CA GLY A 3 -2.49 4.72 8.99
C GLY A 3 -3.19 5.40 10.19
N PRO A 4 -3.49 6.72 10.06
CA PRO A 4 -4.13 7.50 11.14
C PRO A 4 -5.48 6.92 11.60
N GLY A 5 -6.34 6.50 10.67
CA GLY A 5 -7.65 5.94 11.01
C GLY A 5 -7.58 4.67 11.87
N ALA A 6 -6.63 3.77 11.60
CA ALA A 6 -6.43 2.59 12.44
C ALA A 6 -5.82 2.96 13.81
N ALA A 7 -5.03 4.04 13.89
CA ALA A 7 -4.52 4.53 15.16
C ALA A 7 -5.64 5.12 16.03
N GLU A 8 -6.54 5.90 15.46
CA GLU A 8 -7.68 6.50 16.15
C GLU A 8 -8.67 5.45 16.69
N THR A 9 -8.87 4.37 15.92
CA THR A 9 -9.80 3.30 16.27
C THR A 9 -9.19 2.15 17.07
N GLY A 10 -7.88 2.21 17.37
CA GLY A 10 -7.19 1.13 18.07
C GLY A 10 -7.10 -0.19 17.28
N THR A 11 -7.07 -0.10 15.95
CA THR A 11 -7.06 -1.28 15.04
C THR A 11 -5.75 -1.44 14.26
N LEU A 12 -4.66 -0.86 14.75
CA LEU A 12 -3.34 -0.97 14.13
C LEU A 12 -2.87 -2.43 14.01
N ALA A 13 -2.24 -2.76 12.90
CA ALA A 13 -1.41 -3.96 12.81
C ALA A 13 0.00 -3.61 13.33
N ILE A 14 0.34 -4.12 14.51
CA ILE A 14 1.60 -3.85 15.21
C ILE A 14 2.48 -5.10 15.13
N MET A 15 3.59 -4.98 14.41
CA MET A 15 4.58 -6.04 14.22
C MET A 15 5.80 -5.72 15.07
N ALA A 16 6.11 -6.54 16.06
CA ALA A 16 7.20 -6.31 16.99
C ALA A 16 8.28 -7.40 16.88
N GLY A 17 9.53 -6.97 16.92
CA GLY A 17 10.68 -7.87 17.07
C GLY A 17 11.44 -7.55 18.34
N GLY A 18 11.92 -8.57 19.03
CA GLY A 18 12.67 -8.39 20.27
C GLY A 18 12.69 -9.63 21.18
N ASP A 19 13.28 -9.46 22.35
CA ASP A 19 13.31 -10.49 23.37
C ASP A 19 11.89 -10.89 23.79
N PRO A 20 11.56 -12.20 23.85
CA PRO A 20 10.21 -12.67 24.16
C PRO A 20 9.70 -12.20 25.53
N VAL A 21 10.57 -12.08 26.53
CA VAL A 21 10.19 -11.65 27.89
C VAL A 21 9.83 -10.16 27.87
N ALA A 22 10.63 -9.34 27.18
CA ALA A 22 10.34 -7.92 27.00
C ALA A 22 9.04 -7.71 26.21
N ILE A 23 8.85 -8.45 25.11
CA ILE A 23 7.61 -8.43 24.32
C ILE A 23 6.39 -8.79 25.15
N ALA A 24 6.46 -9.84 25.98
CA ALA A 24 5.37 -10.25 26.84
C ALA A 24 4.97 -9.15 27.86
N LYS A 25 5.94 -8.41 28.39
CA LYS A 25 5.68 -7.29 29.32
C LYS A 25 4.90 -6.15 28.70
N ILE A 26 5.18 -5.80 27.43
CA ILE A 26 4.53 -4.67 26.76
C ILE A 26 3.24 -5.06 26.03
N ALA A 27 3.04 -6.36 25.74
CA ALA A 27 1.90 -6.84 24.97
C ALA A 27 0.53 -6.40 25.51
N PRO A 28 0.26 -6.39 26.84
CA PRO A 28 -1.02 -5.92 27.36
C PRO A 28 -1.34 -4.47 26.98
N ILE A 29 -0.34 -3.59 27.03
CA ILE A 29 -0.48 -2.17 26.67
C ILE A 29 -0.66 -2.03 25.14
N MET A 30 0.17 -2.72 24.38
CA MET A 30 0.16 -2.60 22.91
C MET A 30 -1.14 -3.11 22.28
N ARG A 31 -1.82 -4.07 22.91
CA ARG A 31 -3.11 -4.59 22.44
C ARG A 31 -4.25 -3.57 22.51
N HIS A 32 -4.14 -2.53 23.32
CA HIS A 32 -5.09 -1.41 23.33
C HIS A 32 -4.98 -0.54 22.07
N LEU A 33 -3.83 -0.58 21.39
CA LEU A 33 -3.58 0.18 20.16
C LEU A 33 -3.92 -0.61 18.88
N GLY A 34 -4.11 -1.93 18.99
CA GLY A 34 -4.42 -2.78 17.86
C GLY A 34 -3.96 -4.23 18.02
N ARG A 35 -3.90 -4.95 16.88
CA ARG A 35 -3.42 -6.34 16.84
C ARG A 35 -1.90 -6.36 16.98
N PHE A 36 -1.43 -6.77 18.14
CA PHE A 36 0.00 -6.89 18.45
C PHE A 36 0.49 -8.30 18.18
N THR A 37 1.51 -8.42 17.33
CA THR A 37 2.09 -9.71 16.91
C THR A 37 3.61 -9.68 17.11
N HIS A 38 4.14 -10.66 17.84
CA HIS A 38 5.58 -10.88 17.94
C HIS A 38 6.08 -11.62 16.71
N MET A 39 6.99 -11.01 15.97
CA MET A 39 7.48 -11.49 14.66
C MET A 39 8.83 -12.21 14.74
N GLY A 40 9.49 -12.21 15.91
CA GLY A 40 10.80 -12.83 16.12
C GLY A 40 11.81 -11.94 16.80
N ALA A 41 13.09 -12.12 16.49
CA ALA A 41 14.21 -11.37 17.08
C ALA A 41 14.16 -9.87 16.77
N ILE A 42 15.10 -9.12 17.35
CA ILE A 42 15.32 -7.69 17.06
C ILE A 42 15.42 -7.50 15.53
N GLY A 43 14.68 -6.51 15.00
CA GLY A 43 14.61 -6.22 13.57
C GLY A 43 13.46 -6.93 12.83
N ALA A 44 12.90 -8.04 13.35
CA ALA A 44 11.83 -8.79 12.66
C ALA A 44 10.57 -7.95 12.44
N GLY A 45 10.25 -7.01 13.32
CA GLY A 45 9.13 -6.09 13.15
C GLY A 45 9.31 -5.17 11.94
N GLN A 46 10.49 -4.57 11.79
CA GLN A 46 10.84 -3.75 10.63
C GLN A 46 10.87 -4.57 9.34
N ALA A 47 11.46 -5.77 9.37
CA ALA A 47 11.45 -6.66 8.20
C ALA A 47 10.02 -7.00 7.78
N THR A 48 9.14 -7.30 8.72
CA THR A 48 7.71 -7.54 8.44
C THR A 48 7.03 -6.28 7.87
N LYS A 49 7.42 -5.09 8.33
CA LYS A 49 6.92 -3.84 7.73
C LYS A 49 7.34 -3.71 6.27
N LEU A 50 8.56 -4.09 5.89
CA LEU A 50 9.00 -4.10 4.48
C LEU A 50 8.17 -5.10 3.66
N VAL A 51 7.86 -6.28 4.19
CA VAL A 51 6.94 -7.23 3.54
C VAL A 51 5.57 -6.60 3.32
N ASN A 52 5.00 -5.95 4.35
CA ASN A 52 3.74 -5.22 4.20
C ASN A 52 3.83 -4.14 3.09
N GLN A 53 4.91 -3.36 3.06
CA GLN A 53 5.08 -2.31 2.05
C GLN A 53 5.23 -2.90 0.64
N THR A 54 5.89 -4.05 0.50
CA THR A 54 5.93 -4.77 -0.79
C THR A 54 4.53 -5.04 -1.30
N LEU A 55 3.66 -5.60 -0.47
CA LEU A 55 2.28 -5.94 -0.85
C LEU A 55 1.42 -4.69 -1.11
N VAL A 56 1.47 -3.72 -0.20
CA VAL A 56 0.61 -2.53 -0.29
C VAL A 56 1.02 -1.63 -1.46
N LEU A 57 2.32 -1.30 -1.58
CA LEU A 57 2.76 -0.25 -2.52
C LEU A 57 2.77 -0.73 -3.98
N THR A 58 3.04 -2.02 -4.23
CA THR A 58 2.85 -2.59 -5.57
C THR A 58 1.38 -2.62 -5.97
N ASN A 59 0.48 -2.88 -5.01
CA ASN A 59 -0.96 -2.87 -5.27
C ASN A 59 -1.49 -1.51 -5.69
N TYR A 60 -0.90 -0.38 -5.29
CA TYR A 60 -1.29 0.93 -5.83
C TYR A 60 -1.17 0.96 -7.36
N CYS A 61 -0.08 0.43 -7.90
CA CYS A 61 0.17 0.39 -9.34
C CYS A 61 -0.79 -0.61 -10.04
N VAL A 62 -0.89 -1.82 -9.50
CA VAL A 62 -1.76 -2.88 -10.08
C VAL A 62 -3.22 -2.46 -10.08
N MET A 63 -3.70 -1.81 -9.02
CA MET A 63 -5.09 -1.34 -8.94
C MET A 63 -5.36 -0.19 -9.91
N ALA A 64 -4.38 0.68 -10.17
CA ALA A 64 -4.51 1.71 -11.20
C ALA A 64 -4.65 1.10 -12.61
N GLU A 65 -3.87 0.06 -12.93
CA GLU A 65 -3.99 -0.70 -14.18
C GLU A 65 -5.33 -1.43 -14.27
N ALA A 66 -5.75 -2.09 -13.18
CA ALA A 66 -7.03 -2.79 -13.12
C ALA A 66 -8.22 -1.84 -13.33
N LEU A 67 -8.17 -0.62 -12.78
CA LEU A 67 -9.18 0.41 -13.03
C LEU A 67 -9.22 0.80 -14.50
N ARG A 68 -8.06 1.05 -15.13
CA ARG A 68 -8.00 1.37 -16.57
C ARG A 68 -8.53 0.24 -17.44
N LEU A 69 -8.26 -1.00 -17.05
CA LEU A 69 -8.81 -2.17 -17.74
C LEU A 69 -10.34 -2.22 -17.61
N ALA A 70 -10.90 -2.02 -16.41
CA ALA A 70 -12.35 -1.97 -16.20
C ALA A 70 -13.00 -0.87 -17.04
N GLU A 71 -12.44 0.33 -17.04
CA GLU A 71 -12.91 1.46 -17.86
C GLU A 71 -12.88 1.13 -19.37
N ALA A 72 -11.79 0.50 -19.86
CA ALA A 72 -11.64 0.14 -21.26
C ALA A 72 -12.67 -0.89 -21.77
N TYR A 73 -13.15 -1.74 -20.87
CA TYR A 73 -14.17 -2.74 -21.16
C TYR A 73 -15.61 -2.29 -20.78
N GLY A 74 -15.79 -1.04 -20.35
CA GLY A 74 -17.10 -0.51 -19.95
C GLY A 74 -17.67 -1.16 -18.68
N VAL A 75 -16.82 -1.73 -17.83
CA VAL A 75 -17.21 -2.28 -16.54
C VAL A 75 -17.49 -1.15 -15.56
N ASP A 76 -18.60 -1.22 -14.83
CA ASP A 76 -18.85 -0.30 -13.72
C ASP A 76 -17.81 -0.53 -12.61
N ALA A 77 -16.73 0.25 -12.63
CA ALA A 77 -15.60 0.12 -11.73
C ALA A 77 -16.00 0.24 -10.24
N ARG A 78 -17.10 0.92 -9.92
CA ARG A 78 -17.60 1.06 -8.54
C ARG A 78 -18.06 -0.27 -7.95
N LYS A 79 -18.46 -1.22 -8.79
CA LYS A 79 -18.93 -2.56 -8.38
C LYS A 79 -17.80 -3.56 -8.23
N VAL A 80 -16.62 -3.28 -8.79
CA VAL A 80 -15.47 -4.21 -8.80
C VAL A 80 -15.04 -4.61 -7.39
N PRO A 81 -14.87 -3.68 -6.41
CA PRO A 81 -14.46 -4.07 -5.07
C PRO A 81 -15.43 -5.03 -4.37
N GLU A 82 -16.72 -4.79 -4.49
CA GLU A 82 -17.77 -5.66 -3.92
C GLU A 82 -17.78 -7.04 -4.61
N ALA A 83 -17.75 -7.06 -5.94
CA ALA A 83 -17.75 -8.29 -6.72
C ALA A 83 -16.53 -9.19 -6.42
N LEU A 84 -15.40 -8.61 -6.06
CA LEU A 84 -14.16 -9.35 -5.77
C LEU A 84 -13.90 -9.57 -4.27
N ALA A 85 -14.74 -9.05 -3.38
CA ALA A 85 -14.49 -9.00 -1.94
C ALA A 85 -14.20 -10.37 -1.31
N THR A 86 -14.88 -11.42 -1.75
CA THR A 86 -14.73 -12.79 -1.24
C THR A 86 -13.73 -13.63 -2.03
N GLY A 87 -13.22 -13.10 -3.15
CA GLY A 87 -12.23 -13.77 -3.99
C GLY A 87 -10.79 -13.46 -3.57
N HIS A 88 -9.85 -14.12 -4.23
CA HIS A 88 -8.40 -13.92 -3.96
C HIS A 88 -7.91 -12.50 -4.27
N ALA A 89 -8.59 -11.76 -5.14
CA ALA A 89 -8.26 -10.38 -5.45
C ALA A 89 -8.80 -9.38 -4.40
N GLY A 90 -9.69 -9.83 -3.52
CA GLY A 90 -10.25 -9.00 -2.45
C GLY A 90 -9.20 -8.60 -1.41
N SER A 91 -9.26 -7.37 -0.95
CA SER A 91 -8.43 -6.85 0.12
C SER A 91 -9.08 -5.63 0.77
N ASN A 92 -8.65 -5.27 1.99
CA ASN A 92 -9.10 -4.03 2.63
C ASN A 92 -8.63 -2.76 1.88
N LEU A 93 -7.62 -2.88 1.04
CA LEU A 93 -7.07 -1.76 0.27
C LEU A 93 -7.88 -1.48 -1.00
N LEU A 94 -8.42 -2.54 -1.64
CA LEU A 94 -9.09 -2.44 -2.94
C LEU A 94 -10.25 -1.44 -2.94
N PRO A 95 -11.25 -1.50 -2.04
CA PRO A 95 -12.35 -0.54 -2.05
C PRO A 95 -11.88 0.89 -1.82
N VAL A 96 -10.91 1.08 -0.92
CA VAL A 96 -10.38 2.41 -0.59
C VAL A 96 -9.68 3.06 -1.78
N LEU A 97 -8.83 2.32 -2.50
CA LEU A 97 -8.09 2.86 -3.64
C LEU A 97 -8.98 3.05 -4.87
N PHE A 98 -9.86 2.07 -5.18
CA PHE A 98 -10.77 2.20 -6.33
C PHE A 98 -11.68 3.41 -6.18
N GLU A 99 -12.33 3.58 -5.02
CA GLU A 99 -13.18 4.74 -4.74
C GLU A 99 -12.43 6.05 -5.00
N ARG A 100 -11.23 6.19 -4.46
CA ARG A 100 -10.43 7.41 -4.58
C ARG A 100 -9.95 7.65 -6.00
N MET A 101 -9.50 6.61 -6.69
CA MET A 101 -9.06 6.71 -8.08
C MET A 101 -10.21 7.07 -9.02
N ILE A 102 -11.39 6.48 -8.84
CA ILE A 102 -12.61 6.78 -9.60
C ILE A 102 -13.09 8.22 -9.35
N ALA A 103 -13.12 8.63 -8.07
CA ALA A 103 -13.53 9.97 -7.67
C ALA A 103 -12.49 11.05 -7.98
N ARG A 104 -11.28 10.68 -8.42
CA ARG A 104 -10.14 11.60 -8.55
C ARG A 104 -9.84 12.36 -7.26
N ASP A 105 -10.15 11.77 -6.10
CA ASP A 105 -9.82 12.33 -4.80
C ASP A 105 -8.39 11.97 -4.43
N PHE A 106 -7.49 12.92 -4.66
CA PHE A 106 -6.08 12.80 -4.32
C PHE A 106 -5.69 13.63 -3.09
N THR A 107 -6.67 14.00 -2.26
CA THR A 107 -6.43 14.58 -0.94
C THR A 107 -5.57 13.60 -0.11
N PRO A 108 -4.40 14.00 0.39
CA PRO A 108 -3.43 13.04 0.91
C PRO A 108 -3.88 12.41 2.23
N LYS A 109 -4.00 11.08 2.25
CA LYS A 109 -3.97 10.21 3.43
C LYS A 109 -2.61 9.52 3.56
N GLY A 110 -1.87 9.43 2.45
CA GLY A 110 -0.49 8.99 2.34
C GLY A 110 0.14 9.68 1.13
N TYR A 111 1.02 10.65 1.36
CA TYR A 111 1.64 11.43 0.28
C TYR A 111 2.43 10.56 -0.70
N ALA A 112 2.37 10.88 -1.99
CA ALA A 112 3.16 10.18 -3.02
C ALA A 112 4.67 10.19 -2.72
N ARG A 113 5.21 11.29 -2.16
CA ARG A 113 6.61 11.37 -1.71
C ARG A 113 6.93 10.40 -0.57
N GLN A 114 5.96 10.09 0.30
CA GLN A 114 6.16 9.11 1.39
C GLN A 114 6.14 7.69 0.84
N VAL A 115 5.24 7.40 -0.11
CA VAL A 115 5.22 6.12 -0.83
C VAL A 115 6.54 5.91 -1.58
N LEU A 116 7.04 6.93 -2.27
CA LEU A 116 8.32 6.90 -2.95
C LEU A 116 9.46 6.58 -1.98
N LYS A 117 9.55 7.30 -0.86
CA LYS A 117 10.56 7.05 0.19
C LYS A 117 10.52 5.60 0.69
N ASP A 118 9.32 5.07 0.94
CA ASP A 118 9.16 3.70 1.44
C ASP A 118 9.59 2.67 0.37
N LEU A 119 9.29 2.91 -0.91
CA LEU A 119 9.77 2.07 -2.01
C LEU A 119 11.29 2.15 -2.19
N GLU A 120 11.90 3.30 -1.98
CA GLU A 120 13.37 3.46 -1.98
C GLU A 120 14.02 2.66 -0.86
N MET A 121 13.48 2.75 0.37
CA MET A 121 13.95 1.95 1.52
C MET A 121 13.81 0.45 1.26
N LEU A 122 12.67 0.01 0.70
CA LEU A 122 12.41 -1.38 0.36
C LEU A 122 13.43 -1.90 -0.68
N ASN A 123 13.66 -1.14 -1.75
CA ASN A 123 14.61 -1.55 -2.80
C ASN A 123 16.06 -1.51 -2.30
N SER A 124 16.43 -0.59 -1.39
CA SER A 124 17.74 -0.59 -0.75
C SER A 124 17.94 -1.83 0.12
N ALA A 125 16.96 -2.16 0.96
CA ALA A 125 17.02 -3.37 1.79
C ALA A 125 17.09 -4.65 0.95
N ALA A 126 16.35 -4.72 -0.14
CA ALA A 126 16.42 -5.84 -1.08
C ALA A 126 17.81 -5.98 -1.71
N LYS A 127 18.43 -4.86 -2.11
CA LYS A 127 19.78 -4.83 -2.67
C LYS A 127 20.82 -5.32 -1.66
N GLU A 128 20.73 -4.89 -0.41
CA GLU A 128 21.63 -5.32 0.68
C GLU A 128 21.53 -6.84 0.93
N GLN A 129 20.37 -7.42 0.75
CA GLN A 129 20.13 -8.86 0.91
C GLN A 129 20.27 -9.65 -0.40
N HIS A 130 20.71 -9.02 -1.49
CA HIS A 130 20.81 -9.63 -2.83
C HIS A 130 19.51 -10.26 -3.35
N LEU A 131 18.37 -9.68 -2.99
CA LEU A 131 17.04 -10.16 -3.40
C LEU A 131 16.62 -9.53 -4.74
N ALA A 132 16.13 -10.36 -5.65
CA ALA A 132 15.47 -9.88 -6.87
C ALA A 132 14.00 -9.55 -6.57
N MET A 133 13.65 -8.25 -6.67
CA MET A 133 12.29 -7.76 -6.42
C MET A 133 11.77 -6.90 -7.60
N PRO A 134 11.53 -7.51 -8.78
CA PRO A 134 11.21 -6.76 -10.00
C PRO A 134 9.92 -5.94 -9.88
N MET A 135 8.88 -6.46 -9.21
CA MET A 135 7.61 -5.75 -9.04
C MET A 135 7.77 -4.48 -8.18
N SER A 136 8.54 -4.57 -7.09
CA SER A 136 8.85 -3.41 -6.26
C SER A 136 9.72 -2.39 -6.98
N ALA A 137 10.65 -2.83 -7.82
CA ALA A 137 11.47 -1.96 -8.64
C ALA A 137 10.63 -1.21 -9.69
N GLN A 138 9.64 -1.88 -10.30
CA GLN A 138 8.72 -1.25 -11.23
C GLN A 138 7.83 -0.22 -10.51
N ALA A 139 7.28 -0.56 -9.34
CA ALA A 139 6.51 0.38 -8.54
C ALA A 139 7.34 1.61 -8.15
N LEU A 140 8.61 1.42 -7.75
CA LEU A 140 9.54 2.52 -7.48
C LEU A 140 9.70 3.45 -8.68
N THR A 141 9.87 2.89 -9.88
CA THR A 141 9.98 3.67 -11.13
C THR A 141 8.73 4.51 -11.36
N LEU A 142 7.55 3.92 -11.23
CA LEU A 142 6.27 4.62 -11.42
C LEU A 142 6.08 5.74 -10.40
N PHE A 143 6.40 5.52 -9.14
CA PHE A 143 6.30 6.58 -8.13
C PHE A 143 7.34 7.68 -8.29
N ARG A 144 8.54 7.38 -8.80
CA ARG A 144 9.50 8.41 -9.24
C ARG A 144 8.94 9.28 -10.36
N MET A 145 8.29 8.68 -11.35
CA MET A 145 7.62 9.43 -12.43
C MET A 145 6.48 10.30 -11.88
N LEU A 146 5.67 9.78 -10.95
CA LEU A 146 4.59 10.54 -10.32
C LEU A 146 5.13 11.78 -9.58
N VAL A 147 6.15 11.60 -8.75
CA VAL A 147 6.76 12.71 -8.00
C VAL A 147 7.44 13.70 -8.95
N ALA A 148 8.16 13.21 -9.96
CA ALA A 148 8.80 14.07 -10.97
C ALA A 148 7.80 14.88 -11.80
N SER A 149 6.55 14.40 -11.95
CA SER A 149 5.47 15.14 -12.61
C SER A 149 4.82 16.23 -11.72
N GLY A 150 5.42 16.57 -10.56
CA GLY A 150 4.94 17.62 -9.66
C GLY A 150 3.82 17.18 -8.70
N LYS A 151 3.57 15.88 -8.57
CA LYS A 151 2.47 15.33 -7.77
C LYS A 151 2.91 14.76 -6.41
N SER A 152 4.04 15.26 -5.88
CA SER A 152 4.64 14.79 -4.61
C SER A 152 3.70 14.93 -3.41
N GLU A 153 2.91 15.98 -3.39
CA GLU A 153 2.00 16.34 -2.30
C GLU A 153 0.58 15.76 -2.46
N LEU A 154 0.32 15.04 -3.53
CA LEU A 154 -0.92 14.30 -3.70
C LEU A 154 -0.85 12.94 -2.99
N ASP A 155 -2.01 12.32 -2.81
CA ASP A 155 -2.11 10.93 -2.33
C ASP A 155 -1.48 9.94 -3.32
N GLY A 156 -0.99 8.81 -2.81
CA GLY A 156 -0.46 7.73 -3.64
C GLY A 156 -1.45 7.21 -4.69
N ALA A 157 -2.76 7.35 -4.46
CA ALA A 157 -3.80 7.01 -5.44
C ALA A 157 -3.68 7.82 -6.75
N ALA A 158 -3.00 8.97 -6.72
CA ALA A 158 -2.71 9.77 -7.92
C ALA A 158 -1.85 9.03 -8.95
N ILE A 159 -1.29 7.87 -8.63
CA ILE A 159 -0.55 7.01 -9.56
C ILE A 159 -1.39 6.67 -10.81
N VAL A 160 -2.70 6.57 -10.68
CA VAL A 160 -3.63 6.36 -11.80
C VAL A 160 -3.52 7.44 -12.88
N THR A 161 -3.06 8.64 -12.53
CA THR A 161 -2.90 9.76 -13.47
C THR A 161 -1.69 9.62 -14.40
N LEU A 162 -0.81 8.65 -14.16
CA LEU A 162 0.27 8.31 -15.10
C LEU A 162 -0.22 7.43 -16.24
N LEU A 163 -1.36 6.76 -16.05
CA LEU A 163 -1.91 5.87 -17.06
C LEU A 163 -2.95 6.63 -17.89
N PRO A 164 -2.86 6.56 -19.23
CA PRO A 164 -3.82 7.24 -20.11
C PRO A 164 -5.24 6.70 -19.86
N GLU A 165 -6.22 7.56 -20.03
CA GLU A 165 -7.62 7.13 -20.05
C GLU A 165 -7.88 6.30 -21.33
N PRO A 166 -8.70 5.24 -21.22
CA PRO A 166 -9.04 4.46 -22.40
C PRO A 166 -9.72 5.33 -23.46
N VAL A 167 -9.33 5.13 -24.71
CA VAL A 167 -10.03 5.76 -25.82
C VAL A 167 -11.42 5.13 -25.93
N SER A 168 -12.46 5.97 -25.87
CA SER A 168 -13.83 5.50 -26.07
C SER A 168 -13.92 4.76 -27.41
N ARG A 169 -14.22 3.48 -27.37
CA ARG A 169 -14.59 2.74 -28.58
C ARG A 169 -16.01 3.14 -28.93
N ALA A 170 -16.15 3.96 -29.99
CA ALA A 170 -17.44 4.29 -30.58
C ALA A 170 -18.14 3.03 -31.08
#